data_f7605714b409eb42ffb08c14acfa0833
#
_entry.id   f7605714b409eb42ffb08c14acfa0833
#
_cell.length_a   1.000
_cell.length_b   1.000
_cell.length_c   1.000
_cell.angle_alpha   90.00
_cell.angle_beta   90.00
_cell.angle_gamma   90.00
#
_symmetry.space_group_name_H-M   'P 1'
#
loop_
_entity.id
_entity.type
_entity.pdbx_description
1 polymer ?
#
loop_
_entity_poly.entity_id
_entity_poly.type
_entity_poly.pdbx_seq_one_letter_code
_entity_poly.pdbx_strand_id
1 'polypeptide(L)'
;VEKAAELAKKAGAKRVVLLDVSAPFHSKLMTSAVDKMKNVLDSVNFFDFKVPMITNFDEKIFNDKMKIKNLLLDQLISPVLWHQSVNYLHKNLGVNQFIEVGPKNVLSGLIKRIAKDCTVANFGEKADLEKI
;
A
#
# COMPACT_ATOMS: atom_id res chain seq x y z
N VAL A 1 13.11 7.05 17.13
CA VAL A 1 13.22 5.74 16.43
C VAL A 1 14.29 4.91 17.10
N GLU A 2 15.55 5.39 17.26
CA GLU A 2 16.67 4.66 17.85
C GLU A 2 16.37 4.11 19.25
N LYS A 3 15.85 4.95 20.15
CA LYS A 3 15.43 4.52 21.50
C LYS A 3 14.39 3.38 21.45
N ALA A 4 13.44 3.45 20.51
CA ALA A 4 12.46 2.38 20.32
C ALA A 4 13.12 1.09 19.81
N ALA A 5 14.09 1.21 18.90
CA ALA A 5 14.88 0.09 18.40
C ALA A 5 15.67 -0.61 19.53
N GLU A 6 16.29 0.14 20.42
CA GLU A 6 16.99 -0.40 21.59
C GLU A 6 16.05 -1.10 22.56
N LEU A 7 14.89 -0.48 22.86
CA LEU A 7 13.88 -1.08 23.74
C LEU A 7 13.32 -2.38 23.14
N ALA A 8 13.07 -2.41 21.83
CA ALA A 8 12.63 -3.62 21.14
C ALA A 8 13.65 -4.76 21.26
N LYS A 9 14.95 -4.48 21.07
CA LYS A 9 16.01 -5.46 21.28
C LYS A 9 16.02 -5.99 22.72
N LYS A 10 15.94 -5.09 23.71
CA LYS A 10 15.88 -5.47 25.13
C LYS A 10 14.65 -6.31 25.44
N ALA A 11 13.53 -6.08 24.77
CA ALA A 11 12.30 -6.85 24.89
C ALA A 11 12.31 -8.19 24.11
N GLY A 12 13.44 -8.57 23.53
CA GLY A 12 13.61 -9.87 22.86
C GLY A 12 13.25 -9.87 21.37
N ALA A 13 13.17 -8.72 20.69
CA ALA A 13 12.97 -8.69 19.26
C ALA A 13 14.13 -9.39 18.53
N LYS A 14 13.83 -10.41 17.73
CA LYS A 14 14.83 -11.19 16.98
C LYS A 14 15.58 -10.35 15.94
N ARG A 15 14.92 -9.34 15.40
CA ARG A 15 15.50 -8.46 14.40
C ARG A 15 14.91 -7.06 14.53
N VAL A 16 15.76 -6.06 14.51
CA VAL A 16 15.40 -4.63 14.46
C VAL A 16 16.17 -4.00 13.32
N VAL A 17 15.46 -3.38 12.39
CA VAL A 17 16.04 -2.77 11.19
C VAL A 17 15.57 -1.32 11.13
N LEU A 18 16.49 -0.40 11.00
CA LEU A 18 16.19 0.97 10.64
C LEU A 18 15.98 1.03 9.13
N LEU A 19 14.85 1.60 8.72
CA LEU A 19 14.58 1.81 7.31
C LEU A 19 15.24 3.10 6.85
N ASP A 20 15.82 3.06 5.65
CA ASP A 20 16.36 4.25 4.99
C ASP A 20 15.21 5.02 4.33
N VAL A 21 14.55 5.87 5.12
CA VAL A 21 13.44 6.71 4.70
C VAL A 21 13.73 8.17 5.04
N SER A 22 13.42 9.07 4.10
CA SER A 22 13.74 10.50 4.19
C SER A 22 12.71 11.33 4.95
N ALA A 23 11.52 10.77 5.22
CA ALA A 23 10.42 11.49 5.87
C ALA A 23 9.51 10.54 6.65
N PRO A 24 8.69 11.07 7.59
CA PRO A 24 7.76 10.27 8.40
C PRO A 24 6.47 9.94 7.62
N PHE A 25 6.63 9.32 6.45
CA PHE A 25 5.51 8.93 5.59
C PHE A 25 4.45 8.14 6.35
N HIS A 26 3.20 8.26 5.93
CA HIS A 26 2.05 7.57 6.51
C HIS A 26 1.84 7.88 8.00
N SER A 27 2.06 9.12 8.40
CA SER A 27 1.83 9.61 9.76
C SER A 27 1.29 11.04 9.76
N LYS A 28 0.71 11.48 10.89
CA LYS A 28 0.22 12.86 11.08
C LYS A 28 1.29 13.94 10.89
N LEU A 29 2.56 13.59 10.98
CA LEU A 29 3.66 14.52 10.72
C LEU A 29 3.75 14.95 9.24
N MET A 30 3.05 14.25 8.34
CA MET A 30 2.93 14.61 6.93
C MET A 30 1.79 15.58 6.62
N THR A 31 1.10 16.13 7.63
CA THR A 31 -0.06 17.03 7.43
C THR A 31 0.27 18.23 6.52
N SER A 32 1.48 18.79 6.64
CA SER A 32 1.91 19.90 5.76
C SER A 32 2.00 19.53 4.27
N ALA A 33 2.13 18.24 3.95
CA ALA A 33 2.13 17.75 2.58
C ALA A 33 0.69 17.59 2.03
N VAL A 34 -0.30 17.44 2.90
CA VAL A 34 -1.72 17.28 2.52
C VAL A 34 -2.21 18.51 1.77
N ASP A 35 -1.93 19.73 2.26
CA ASP A 35 -2.37 20.97 1.63
C ASP A 35 -1.76 21.14 0.24
N LYS A 36 -0.47 20.82 0.10
CA LYS A 36 0.23 20.86 -1.19
C LYS A 36 -0.36 19.84 -2.17
N MET A 37 -0.58 18.60 -1.72
CA MET A 37 -1.17 17.55 -2.55
C MET A 37 -2.62 17.90 -2.92
N LYS A 38 -3.40 18.48 -2.00
CA LYS A 38 -4.75 18.91 -2.26
C LYS A 38 -4.80 19.88 -3.44
N ASN A 39 -3.93 20.91 -3.46
CA ASN A 39 -3.86 21.87 -4.55
C ASN A 39 -3.58 21.19 -5.91
N VAL A 40 -2.71 20.19 -5.93
CA VAL A 40 -2.43 19.39 -7.14
C VAL A 40 -3.66 18.58 -7.54
N LEU A 41 -4.26 17.86 -6.62
CA LEU A 41 -5.44 17.02 -6.89
C LEU A 41 -6.67 17.84 -7.29
N ASP A 42 -6.75 19.12 -6.89
CA ASP A 42 -7.81 20.03 -7.31
C ASP A 42 -7.77 20.33 -8.82
N SER A 43 -6.60 20.24 -9.43
CA SER A 43 -6.40 20.41 -10.89
C SER A 43 -6.51 19.11 -11.68
N VAL A 44 -6.64 17.95 -11.03
CA VAL A 44 -6.72 16.63 -11.69
C VAL A 44 -8.18 16.26 -11.98
N ASN A 45 -8.44 15.85 -13.21
CA ASN A 45 -9.72 15.27 -13.58
C ASN A 45 -9.73 13.77 -13.26
N PHE A 46 -10.62 13.35 -12.39
CA PHE A 46 -10.86 11.95 -12.10
C PHE A 46 -12.00 11.40 -12.95
N PHE A 47 -11.74 10.27 -13.60
CA PHE A 47 -12.72 9.56 -14.40
C PHE A 47 -13.36 8.44 -13.60
N ASP A 48 -14.47 7.89 -14.10
CA ASP A 48 -15.13 6.75 -13.50
C ASP A 48 -14.20 5.54 -13.48
N PHE A 49 -14.25 4.77 -12.40
CA PHE A 49 -13.44 3.57 -12.24
C PHE A 49 -13.87 2.51 -13.24
N LYS A 50 -12.90 1.96 -13.97
CA LYS A 50 -13.12 0.77 -14.82
C LYS A 50 -13.10 -0.52 -14.01
N VAL A 51 -12.40 -0.51 -12.89
CA VAL A 51 -12.28 -1.62 -11.93
C VAL A 51 -12.32 -1.07 -10.51
N PRO A 52 -12.80 -1.84 -9.52
CA PRO A 52 -12.76 -1.42 -8.12
C PRO A 52 -11.32 -1.21 -7.65
N MET A 53 -11.14 -0.32 -6.68
CA MET A 53 -9.84 -0.03 -6.07
C MET A 53 -9.92 -0.18 -4.55
N ILE A 54 -8.84 -0.62 -3.95
CA ILE A 54 -8.62 -0.56 -2.49
C ILE A 54 -7.46 0.38 -2.19
N THR A 55 -7.59 1.21 -1.18
CA THR A 55 -6.52 2.12 -0.74
C THR A 55 -5.65 1.45 0.32
N ASN A 56 -4.45 2.04 0.58
CA ASN A 56 -3.53 1.48 1.56
C ASN A 56 -3.97 1.66 3.02
N PHE A 57 -4.91 2.55 3.31
CA PHE A 57 -5.27 2.91 4.70
C PHE A 57 -6.69 2.49 5.10
N ASP A 58 -7.52 2.07 4.14
CA ASP A 58 -8.88 1.61 4.39
C ASP A 58 -9.07 0.24 3.71
N GLU A 59 -9.68 -0.69 4.43
CA GLU A 59 -9.92 -2.06 3.98
C GLU A 59 -11.15 -2.16 3.04
N LYS A 60 -11.67 -1.02 2.56
CA LYS A 60 -12.86 -0.97 1.72
C LYS A 60 -12.53 -0.85 0.25
N ILE A 61 -13.40 -1.40 -0.56
CA ILE A 61 -13.41 -1.22 -2.00
C ILE A 61 -14.08 0.11 -2.37
N PHE A 62 -13.44 0.81 -3.28
CA PHE A 62 -13.92 2.07 -3.83
C PHE A 62 -14.14 1.96 -5.34
N ASN A 63 -15.26 2.54 -5.78
CA ASN A 63 -15.61 2.72 -7.19
C ASN A 63 -16.22 4.11 -7.47
N ASP A 64 -16.15 5.01 -6.48
CA ASP A 64 -16.73 6.35 -6.55
C ASP A 64 -15.61 7.39 -6.74
N LYS A 65 -15.51 7.95 -7.94
CA LYS A 65 -14.51 8.97 -8.28
C LYS A 65 -14.59 10.23 -7.42
N MET A 66 -15.75 10.55 -6.87
CA MET A 66 -15.93 11.73 -6.03
C MET A 66 -15.19 11.60 -4.68
N LYS A 67 -14.94 10.38 -4.24
CA LYS A 67 -14.25 10.09 -2.98
C LYS A 67 -12.75 9.95 -3.13
N ILE A 68 -12.25 9.64 -4.34
CA ILE A 68 -10.83 9.28 -4.55
C ILE A 68 -9.87 10.36 -4.06
N LYS A 69 -10.21 11.62 -4.28
CA LYS A 69 -9.38 12.74 -3.86
C LYS A 69 -9.13 12.76 -2.35
N ASN A 70 -10.20 12.65 -1.55
CA ASN A 70 -10.09 12.60 -0.10
C ASN A 70 -9.33 11.35 0.34
N LEU A 71 -9.60 10.21 -0.27
CA LEU A 71 -8.88 8.96 0.03
C LEU A 71 -7.38 9.07 -0.22
N LEU A 72 -6.96 9.73 -1.30
CA LEU A 72 -5.53 9.97 -1.58
C LEU A 72 -4.89 10.92 -0.58
N LEU A 73 -5.63 11.92 -0.08
CA LEU A 73 -5.15 12.84 0.97
C LEU A 73 -5.02 12.12 2.32
N ASP A 74 -6.03 11.34 2.70
CA ASP A 74 -6.04 10.57 3.95
C ASP A 74 -4.91 9.54 3.99
N GLN A 75 -4.57 8.94 2.85
CA GLN A 75 -3.47 7.98 2.71
C GLN A 75 -2.11 8.57 3.08
N LEU A 76 -1.88 9.88 2.89
CA LEU A 76 -0.61 10.54 3.23
C LEU A 76 -0.30 10.52 4.72
N ILE A 77 -1.32 10.60 5.55
CA ILE A 77 -1.23 10.74 7.01
C ILE A 77 -1.68 9.50 7.78
N SER A 78 -2.15 8.48 7.08
CA SER A 78 -2.68 7.24 7.66
C SER A 78 -1.70 6.07 7.49
N PRO A 79 -1.68 5.11 8.43
CA PRO A 79 -0.82 3.93 8.31
C PRO A 79 -1.23 3.07 7.12
N VAL A 80 -0.25 2.32 6.58
CA VAL A 80 -0.49 1.34 5.52
C VAL A 80 -1.03 0.05 6.11
N LEU A 81 -2.26 -0.30 5.76
CA LEU A 81 -2.96 -1.52 6.21
C LEU A 81 -2.82 -2.66 5.18
N TRP A 82 -1.59 -2.92 4.71
CA TRP A 82 -1.30 -3.87 3.64
C TRP A 82 -1.80 -5.29 3.93
N HIS A 83 -1.51 -5.77 5.14
CA HIS A 83 -1.93 -7.10 5.57
C HIS A 83 -3.46 -7.26 5.54
N GLN A 84 -4.16 -6.27 6.08
CA GLN A 84 -5.62 -6.25 6.13
C GLN A 84 -6.21 -6.19 4.72
N SER A 85 -5.68 -5.33 3.85
CA SER A 85 -6.13 -5.19 2.46
C SER A 85 -5.97 -6.50 1.68
N VAL A 86 -4.83 -7.17 1.79
CA VAL A 86 -4.62 -8.47 1.11
C VAL A 86 -5.55 -9.54 1.68
N ASN A 87 -5.72 -9.60 3.01
CA ASN A 87 -6.66 -10.54 3.62
C ASN A 87 -8.10 -10.29 3.19
N TYR A 88 -8.53 -9.03 3.12
CA TYR A 88 -9.86 -8.67 2.68
C TYR A 88 -10.11 -9.12 1.23
N LEU A 89 -9.18 -8.81 0.33
CA LEU A 89 -9.26 -9.25 -1.07
C LEU A 89 -9.33 -10.77 -1.18
N HIS A 90 -8.47 -11.47 -0.45
CA HIS A 90 -8.39 -12.92 -0.52
C HIS A 90 -9.60 -13.62 0.14
N LYS A 91 -9.88 -13.30 1.42
CA LYS A 91 -10.86 -14.04 2.21
C LYS A 91 -12.30 -13.59 2.00
N ASN A 92 -12.52 -12.29 1.75
CA ASN A 92 -13.87 -11.76 1.62
C ASN A 92 -14.33 -11.70 0.17
N LEU A 93 -13.42 -11.48 -0.78
CA LEU A 93 -13.73 -11.34 -2.19
C LEU A 93 -13.26 -12.52 -3.05
N GLY A 94 -12.61 -13.52 -2.48
CA GLY A 94 -12.18 -14.72 -3.18
C GLY A 94 -11.03 -14.49 -4.17
N VAL A 95 -10.29 -13.38 -4.07
CA VAL A 95 -9.15 -13.11 -4.94
C VAL A 95 -8.04 -14.14 -4.64
N ASN A 96 -7.65 -14.90 -5.66
CA ASN A 96 -6.63 -15.94 -5.57
C ASN A 96 -5.45 -15.71 -6.51
N GLN A 97 -5.48 -14.64 -7.31
CA GLN A 97 -4.41 -14.23 -8.20
C GLN A 97 -4.05 -12.78 -7.97
N PHE A 98 -2.76 -12.50 -7.82
CA PHE A 98 -2.22 -11.15 -7.63
C PHE A 98 -1.13 -10.89 -8.65
N ILE A 99 -1.11 -9.69 -9.18
CA ILE A 99 -0.05 -9.22 -10.08
C ILE A 99 0.54 -7.94 -9.48
N GLU A 100 1.81 -7.99 -9.12
CA GLU A 100 2.57 -6.79 -8.74
C GLU A 100 3.07 -6.11 -10.01
N VAL A 101 2.63 -4.89 -10.24
CA VAL A 101 3.09 -4.09 -11.38
C VAL A 101 4.12 -3.06 -10.88
N GLY A 102 5.36 -3.24 -11.28
CA GLY A 102 6.47 -2.37 -10.91
C GLY A 102 7.79 -3.12 -10.74
N PRO A 103 8.91 -2.39 -10.60
CA PRO A 103 10.23 -2.98 -10.43
C PRO A 103 10.33 -3.69 -9.07
N LYS A 104 11.10 -4.78 -9.04
CA LYS A 104 11.28 -5.66 -7.89
C LYS A 104 10.00 -6.50 -7.60
N ASN A 105 10.02 -7.22 -6.47
CA ASN A 105 9.00 -8.20 -6.08
C ASN A 105 8.70 -8.16 -4.58
N VAL A 106 8.76 -6.98 -3.98
CA VAL A 106 8.59 -6.80 -2.54
C VAL A 106 7.18 -7.13 -2.10
N LEU A 107 6.18 -6.61 -2.83
CA LEU A 107 4.76 -6.84 -2.53
C LEU A 107 4.38 -8.30 -2.80
N SER A 108 4.90 -8.89 -3.85
CA SER A 108 4.76 -10.32 -4.15
C SER A 108 5.23 -11.20 -2.98
N GLY A 109 6.39 -10.87 -2.39
CA GLY A 109 6.92 -11.56 -1.22
C GLY A 109 6.04 -11.39 0.03
N LEU A 110 5.41 -10.23 0.21
CA LEU A 110 4.48 -9.98 1.31
C LEU A 110 3.16 -10.73 1.10
N ILE A 111 2.59 -10.70 -0.10
CA ILE A 111 1.34 -11.40 -0.44
C ILE A 111 1.48 -12.90 -0.19
N LYS A 112 2.57 -13.54 -0.66
CA LYS A 112 2.85 -14.97 -0.43
C LYS A 112 2.92 -15.36 1.05
N ARG A 113 3.26 -14.44 1.94
CA ARG A 113 3.25 -14.69 3.39
C ARG A 113 1.86 -14.56 4.01
N ILE A 114 1.02 -13.68 3.45
CA ILE A 114 -0.32 -13.38 3.95
C ILE A 114 -1.33 -14.39 3.40
N ALA A 115 -1.32 -14.61 2.09
CA ALA A 115 -2.24 -15.48 1.34
C ALA A 115 -1.43 -16.59 0.65
N LYS A 116 -1.16 -17.66 1.38
CA LYS A 116 -0.21 -18.73 0.99
C LYS A 116 -0.70 -19.58 -0.19
N ASP A 117 -1.99 -19.65 -0.38
CA ASP A 117 -2.70 -20.41 -1.42
C ASP A 117 -2.99 -19.60 -2.68
N CYS A 118 -2.53 -18.34 -2.74
CA CYS A 118 -2.67 -17.49 -3.90
C CYS A 118 -1.51 -17.64 -4.88
N THR A 119 -1.80 -17.46 -6.16
CA THR A 119 -0.78 -17.24 -7.19
C THR A 119 -0.37 -15.78 -7.22
N VAL A 120 0.93 -15.53 -7.36
CA VAL A 120 1.47 -14.17 -7.39
C VAL A 120 2.46 -14.07 -8.53
N ALA A 121 2.20 -13.17 -9.48
CA ALA A 121 3.09 -12.80 -10.56
C ALA A 121 3.66 -11.39 -10.34
N ASN A 122 4.80 -11.10 -10.95
CA ASN A 122 5.37 -9.77 -11.00
C ASN A 122 5.50 -9.34 -12.46
N PHE A 123 5.16 -8.08 -12.71
CA PHE A 123 5.28 -7.43 -13.99
C PHE A 123 6.12 -6.16 -13.82
N GLY A 124 7.42 -6.30 -13.90
CA GLY A 124 8.38 -5.22 -13.64
C GLY A 124 9.08 -4.69 -14.89
N GLU A 125 9.13 -5.50 -15.96
CA GLU A 125 9.86 -5.19 -17.18
C GLU A 125 9.06 -5.60 -18.43
N LYS A 126 9.39 -5.00 -19.59
CA LYS A 126 8.71 -5.32 -20.86
C LYS A 126 8.74 -6.82 -21.20
N ALA A 127 9.83 -7.50 -20.86
CA ALA A 127 9.99 -8.94 -21.07
C ALA A 127 8.98 -9.79 -20.26
N ASP A 128 8.37 -9.23 -19.22
CA ASP A 128 7.35 -9.93 -18.43
C ASP A 128 6.00 -10.01 -19.13
N LEU A 129 5.77 -9.22 -20.22
CA LEU A 129 4.58 -9.32 -21.06
C LEU A 129 4.42 -10.70 -21.72
N GLU A 130 5.52 -11.41 -21.93
CA GLU A 130 5.53 -12.73 -22.54
C GLU A 130 5.15 -13.86 -21.55
N LYS A 131 5.01 -13.51 -20.23
CA LYS A 131 4.71 -14.45 -19.15
C LYS A 131 3.24 -14.45 -18.73
N ILE A 132 2.43 -13.58 -19.32
CA ILE A 132 0.99 -13.44 -19.06
C ILE A 132 0.23 -13.98 -20.26
#